data_938e240a8fe19a590ef5d12924b19155
#
_entry.id   938e240a8fe19a590ef5d12924b19155
#
_cell.length_a   1.000
_cell.length_b   1.000
_cell.length_c   1.000
_cell.angle_alpha   90.00
_cell.angle_beta   90.00
_cell.angle_gamma   90.00
#
_symmetry.space_group_name_H-M   'P 1'
#
loop_
_entity.id
_entity.type
_entity.pdbx_description
1 polymer ?
#
loop_
_entity_poly.entity_id
_entity_poly.type
_entity_poly.pdbx_seq_one_letter_code
_entity_poly.pdbx_strand_id
1 'polypeptide(L)'
;HGMAGRNAEIAADRLVAFRVGIHLGDVVVDGADLLGDGVNIAARLEGIADPGGITLSEDVWRQVRDKLPETFVDLGEQMLKNIARPMRVYRIDLAGAAEAPHLALPLPDKPSIAVLPFQNLSGDPEQEYFTDGMVEDIITGLSRINWLFVIARNSSFAYKGRAIDIKLVGRELGVRYVLEGSLRKSGNRLRITGQLIEAETGTHVWADKYDGVLEDVFDLQDKITETIVGIIEPSVRRAEIERARRKRPENLGAYDLYLRALPHTQSAMPEDAAIAIGYLEEALKLDPNYAVAHAALAACHETRLRAGFDEADRTEGVRHA
;
A
#
# COMPACT_ATOMS: atom_id res chain seq x y z
N HIS A 1 8.25 5.66 -28.50
CA HIS A 1 8.14 7.13 -28.76
C HIS A 1 6.67 7.64 -28.72
N GLY A 2 5.66 6.88 -29.21
CA GLY A 2 4.27 7.38 -29.29
C GLY A 2 3.60 7.71 -27.94
N MET A 3 3.95 7.01 -26.84
CA MET A 3 3.35 7.26 -25.51
C MET A 3 3.99 8.48 -24.82
N ALA A 4 5.28 8.70 -24.97
CA ALA A 4 5.93 9.88 -24.42
C ALA A 4 5.33 11.18 -25.00
N GLY A 5 5.06 11.22 -26.31
CA GLY A 5 4.37 12.36 -26.94
C GLY A 5 2.92 12.53 -26.48
N ARG A 6 2.19 11.43 -26.23
CA ARG A 6 0.81 11.49 -25.72
C ARG A 6 0.74 11.90 -24.24
N ASN A 7 1.75 11.58 -23.47
CA ASN A 7 1.85 11.93 -22.07
C ASN A 7 2.39 13.36 -21.83
N ALA A 8 2.97 14.01 -22.85
CA ALA A 8 3.63 15.31 -22.70
C ALA A 8 2.70 16.46 -22.24
N GLU A 9 1.38 16.33 -22.53
CA GLU A 9 0.37 17.33 -22.15
C GLU A 9 -0.57 16.83 -21.03
N ILE A 10 -0.30 15.63 -20.50
CA ILE A 10 -1.15 15.02 -19.46
C ILE A 10 -0.57 15.37 -18.09
N ALA A 11 -1.45 15.77 -17.15
CA ALA A 11 -1.07 16.00 -15.76
C ALA A 11 -0.46 14.74 -15.14
N ALA A 12 0.54 14.91 -14.28
CA ALA A 12 1.36 13.82 -13.74
C ALA A 12 0.55 12.69 -13.07
N ASP A 13 -0.61 13.02 -12.49
CA ASP A 13 -1.56 12.09 -11.86
C ASP A 13 -2.38 11.24 -12.85
N ARG A 14 -2.29 11.53 -14.15
CA ARG A 14 -3.03 10.83 -15.22
C ARG A 14 -2.12 10.20 -16.28
N LEU A 15 -0.82 10.18 -16.04
CA LEU A 15 0.14 9.55 -16.93
C LEU A 15 -0.11 8.05 -17.04
N VAL A 16 -0.17 7.54 -18.26
CA VAL A 16 -0.28 6.11 -18.52
C VAL A 16 1.12 5.57 -18.89
N ALA A 17 1.67 4.70 -18.04
CA ALA A 17 2.92 4.01 -18.26
C ALA A 17 2.66 2.50 -18.40
N PHE A 18 2.97 1.94 -19.56
CA PHE A 18 2.90 0.50 -19.77
C PHE A 18 4.21 -0.16 -19.39
N ARG A 19 4.13 -1.39 -18.91
CA ARG A 19 5.26 -2.32 -18.84
C ARG A 19 5.16 -3.26 -20.03
N VAL A 20 6.28 -3.62 -20.62
CA VAL A 20 6.29 -4.50 -21.78
C VAL A 20 7.33 -5.59 -21.58
N GLY A 21 6.90 -6.85 -21.60
CA GLY A 21 7.77 -8.02 -21.62
C GLY A 21 7.72 -8.68 -23.00
N ILE A 22 8.88 -8.96 -23.59
CA ILE A 22 8.95 -9.57 -24.94
C ILE A 22 9.77 -10.86 -24.86
N HIS A 23 9.18 -11.94 -25.36
CA HIS A 23 9.82 -13.24 -25.48
C HIS A 23 9.47 -13.89 -26.83
N LEU A 24 10.37 -14.74 -27.35
CA LEU A 24 10.14 -15.59 -28.51
C LEU A 24 9.88 -17.01 -28.03
N GLY A 25 8.72 -17.55 -28.38
CA GLY A 25 8.33 -18.91 -28.02
C GLY A 25 7.06 -19.34 -28.75
N ASP A 26 6.77 -20.62 -28.68
CA ASP A 26 5.56 -21.19 -29.28
C ASP A 26 4.33 -20.71 -28.51
N VAL A 27 3.29 -20.35 -29.26
CA VAL A 27 2.01 -19.88 -28.74
C VAL A 27 0.89 -20.72 -29.31
N VAL A 28 0.04 -21.24 -28.45
CA VAL A 28 -1.19 -21.92 -28.84
C VAL A 28 -2.36 -20.94 -28.71
N VAL A 29 -3.13 -20.80 -29.76
CA VAL A 29 -4.33 -19.97 -29.78
C VAL A 29 -5.53 -20.84 -29.51
N ASP A 30 -6.26 -20.60 -28.42
CA ASP A 30 -7.50 -21.30 -28.07
C ASP A 30 -8.63 -20.26 -27.90
N GLY A 31 -9.42 -20.10 -28.93
CA GLY A 31 -10.46 -19.07 -28.98
C GLY A 31 -9.88 -17.65 -28.91
N ALA A 32 -10.15 -16.93 -27.81
CA ALA A 32 -9.62 -15.61 -27.52
C ALA A 32 -8.36 -15.63 -26.64
N ASP A 33 -7.95 -16.80 -26.15
CA ASP A 33 -6.85 -16.97 -25.23
C ASP A 33 -5.56 -17.38 -25.93
N LEU A 34 -4.43 -16.87 -25.41
CA LEU A 34 -3.09 -17.22 -25.83
C LEU A 34 -2.44 -18.09 -24.74
N LEU A 35 -2.10 -19.32 -25.06
CA LEU A 35 -1.53 -20.29 -24.14
C LEU A 35 -0.12 -20.70 -24.58
N GLY A 36 0.72 -21.06 -23.63
CA GLY A 36 2.06 -21.60 -23.86
C GLY A 36 3.11 -21.02 -22.92
N ASP A 37 4.24 -21.71 -22.81
CA ASP A 37 5.37 -21.28 -21.98
C ASP A 37 5.91 -19.92 -22.41
N GLY A 38 5.89 -19.63 -23.71
CA GLY A 38 6.30 -18.33 -24.26
C GLY A 38 5.46 -17.16 -23.73
N VAL A 39 4.15 -17.35 -23.59
CA VAL A 39 3.22 -16.35 -23.04
C VAL A 39 3.50 -16.13 -21.56
N ASN A 40 3.71 -17.23 -20.81
CA ASN A 40 4.04 -17.16 -19.38
C ASN A 40 5.37 -16.41 -19.15
N ILE A 41 6.39 -16.69 -19.96
CA ILE A 41 7.69 -16.00 -19.87
C ILE A 41 7.53 -14.51 -20.18
N ALA A 42 6.81 -14.14 -21.24
CA ALA A 42 6.55 -12.74 -21.58
C ALA A 42 5.85 -11.99 -20.45
N ALA A 43 4.85 -12.61 -19.80
CA ALA A 43 4.17 -12.04 -18.64
C ALA A 43 5.10 -11.86 -17.43
N ARG A 44 6.06 -12.76 -17.21
CA ARG A 44 7.06 -12.61 -16.15
C ARG A 44 8.08 -11.51 -16.45
N LEU A 45 8.49 -11.36 -17.71
CA LEU A 45 9.35 -10.27 -18.16
C LEU A 45 8.65 -8.91 -18.02
N GLU A 46 7.35 -8.83 -18.34
CA GLU A 46 6.53 -7.64 -18.09
C GLU A 46 6.51 -7.28 -16.61
N GLY A 47 6.33 -8.27 -15.72
CA GLY A 47 6.29 -8.06 -14.28
C GLY A 47 7.57 -7.52 -13.66
N ILE A 48 8.73 -7.70 -14.30
CA ILE A 48 10.03 -7.15 -13.84
C ILE A 48 10.44 -5.88 -14.60
N ALA A 49 9.65 -5.43 -15.57
CA ALA A 49 9.89 -4.19 -16.27
C ALA A 49 9.57 -2.97 -15.40
N ASP A 50 10.38 -1.93 -15.50
CA ASP A 50 10.05 -0.62 -14.91
C ASP A 50 8.80 -0.02 -15.59
N PRO A 51 8.02 0.83 -14.91
CA PRO A 51 6.93 1.56 -15.55
C PRO A 51 7.44 2.38 -16.76
N GLY A 52 6.84 2.16 -17.91
CA GLY A 52 7.31 2.74 -19.18
C GLY A 52 8.46 1.98 -19.82
N GLY A 53 8.98 0.93 -19.18
CA GLY A 53 10.12 0.14 -19.62
C GLY A 53 9.72 -1.07 -20.47
N ILE A 54 10.73 -1.57 -21.20
CA ILE A 54 10.62 -2.78 -22.02
C ILE A 54 11.73 -3.74 -21.61
N THR A 55 11.35 -4.97 -21.25
CA THR A 55 12.29 -6.07 -20.95
C THR A 55 12.20 -7.15 -22.01
N LEU A 56 13.35 -7.73 -22.32
CA LEU A 56 13.52 -8.73 -23.37
C LEU A 56 14.19 -9.98 -22.81
N SER A 57 13.79 -11.16 -23.29
CA SER A 57 14.62 -12.34 -23.13
C SER A 57 15.88 -12.27 -24.01
N GLU A 58 16.90 -13.05 -23.66
CA GLU A 58 18.14 -13.14 -24.45
C GLU A 58 17.89 -13.50 -25.92
N ASP A 59 16.92 -14.40 -26.17
CA ASP A 59 16.56 -14.82 -27.51
C ASP A 59 16.04 -13.64 -28.36
N VAL A 60 15.21 -12.79 -27.79
CA VAL A 60 14.74 -11.55 -28.42
C VAL A 60 15.89 -10.58 -28.63
N TRP A 61 16.71 -10.37 -27.60
CA TRP A 61 17.85 -9.46 -27.66
C TRP A 61 18.82 -9.84 -28.80
N ARG A 62 19.14 -11.13 -28.97
CA ARG A 62 19.97 -11.63 -30.07
C ARG A 62 19.40 -11.31 -31.46
N GLN A 63 18.08 -11.25 -31.59
CA GLN A 63 17.39 -10.96 -32.84
C GLN A 63 17.36 -9.46 -33.18
N VAL A 64 17.36 -8.59 -32.17
CA VAL A 64 17.10 -7.16 -32.36
C VAL A 64 18.32 -6.25 -32.11
N ARG A 65 19.34 -6.71 -31.38
CA ARG A 65 20.48 -5.88 -30.97
C ARG A 65 21.22 -5.15 -32.09
N ASP A 66 21.28 -5.78 -33.25
CA ASP A 66 21.98 -5.24 -34.44
C ASP A 66 21.01 -4.52 -35.39
N LYS A 67 19.71 -4.46 -35.08
CA LYS A 67 18.65 -3.90 -35.91
C LYS A 67 18.02 -2.64 -35.34
N LEU A 68 18.16 -2.44 -34.04
CA LEU A 68 17.58 -1.30 -33.31
C LEU A 68 18.70 -0.35 -32.87
N PRO A 69 18.50 0.97 -32.98
CA PRO A 69 19.47 1.96 -32.55
C PRO A 69 19.53 2.15 -31.05
N GLU A 70 18.57 1.58 -30.31
CA GLU A 70 18.44 1.70 -28.86
C GLU A 70 19.55 0.94 -28.13
N THR A 71 19.95 1.45 -26.96
CA THR A 71 20.92 0.78 -26.09
C THR A 71 20.22 -0.28 -25.24
N PHE A 72 20.88 -1.42 -25.08
CA PHE A 72 20.38 -2.51 -24.26
C PHE A 72 21.22 -2.62 -22.98
N VAL A 73 20.55 -2.67 -21.83
CA VAL A 73 21.16 -2.89 -20.53
C VAL A 73 20.98 -4.36 -20.15
N ASP A 74 22.07 -5.06 -19.90
CA ASP A 74 22.06 -6.44 -19.44
C ASP A 74 21.70 -6.47 -17.95
N LEU A 75 20.57 -7.08 -17.60
CA LEU A 75 20.10 -7.25 -16.22
C LEU A 75 20.60 -8.57 -15.59
N GLY A 76 21.41 -9.35 -16.31
CA GLY A 76 21.92 -10.62 -15.87
C GLY A 76 20.90 -11.75 -15.90
N GLU A 77 21.25 -12.86 -15.25
CA GLU A 77 20.36 -14.02 -15.10
C GLU A 77 19.32 -13.76 -14.02
N GLN A 78 18.04 -13.89 -14.39
CA GLN A 78 16.88 -13.71 -13.51
C GLN A 78 16.14 -15.03 -13.31
N MET A 79 15.83 -15.34 -12.06
CA MET A 79 14.91 -16.43 -11.74
C MET A 79 13.48 -15.94 -11.87
N LEU A 80 12.80 -16.35 -12.91
CA LEU A 80 11.39 -15.98 -13.13
C LEU A 80 10.47 -17.01 -12.45
N LYS A 81 9.43 -16.52 -11.79
CA LYS A 81 8.48 -17.39 -11.05
C LYS A 81 7.90 -18.47 -11.96
N ASN A 82 7.97 -19.74 -11.53
CA ASN A 82 7.51 -20.94 -12.26
C ASN A 82 8.27 -21.22 -13.58
N ILE A 83 9.44 -20.63 -13.79
CA ILE A 83 10.35 -20.98 -14.88
C ILE A 83 11.54 -21.74 -14.29
N ALA A 84 11.72 -22.99 -14.72
CA ALA A 84 12.67 -23.93 -14.09
C ALA A 84 14.15 -23.54 -14.27
N ARG A 85 14.49 -22.63 -15.20
CA ARG A 85 15.86 -22.22 -15.48
C ARG A 85 16.01 -20.72 -15.37
N PRO A 86 17.13 -20.22 -14.85
CA PRO A 86 17.44 -18.81 -14.92
C PRO A 86 17.48 -18.34 -16.38
N MET A 87 16.97 -17.16 -16.63
CA MET A 87 16.92 -16.55 -17.95
C MET A 87 17.67 -15.24 -17.94
N ARG A 88 18.55 -15.03 -18.92
CA ARG A 88 19.21 -13.75 -19.09
C ARG A 88 18.25 -12.74 -19.70
N VAL A 89 18.15 -11.57 -19.04
CA VAL A 89 17.16 -10.54 -19.35
C VAL A 89 17.89 -9.25 -19.73
N TYR A 90 17.33 -8.55 -20.70
CA TYR A 90 17.81 -7.25 -21.16
C TYR A 90 16.71 -6.21 -21.05
N ARG A 91 17.07 -4.99 -20.73
CA ARG A 91 16.17 -3.82 -20.77
C ARG A 91 16.58 -2.94 -21.96
N ILE A 92 15.59 -2.43 -22.69
CA ILE A 92 15.84 -1.37 -23.67
C ILE A 92 16.00 -0.05 -22.91
N ASP A 93 17.15 0.60 -23.10
CA ASP A 93 17.34 1.98 -22.67
C ASP A 93 16.71 2.88 -23.74
N LEU A 94 15.53 3.39 -23.45
CA LEU A 94 14.85 4.36 -24.32
C LEU A 94 15.52 5.73 -24.13
N ALA A 95 16.75 5.90 -24.63
CA ALA A 95 17.51 7.13 -24.54
C ALA A 95 16.69 8.33 -25.01
N GLY A 96 16.36 9.20 -24.06
CA GLY A 96 15.47 10.36 -24.25
C GLY A 96 14.09 10.23 -23.62
N ALA A 97 13.65 9.05 -23.12
CA ALA A 97 12.82 9.04 -21.96
C ALA A 97 13.74 9.50 -20.82
N ALA A 98 13.74 10.81 -20.48
CA ALA A 98 14.17 11.25 -19.16
C ALA A 98 13.73 10.15 -18.21
N GLU A 99 14.61 9.72 -17.28
CA GLU A 99 14.18 8.90 -16.14
C GLU A 99 12.80 9.43 -15.82
N ALA A 100 11.76 8.64 -16.17
CA ALA A 100 10.42 9.02 -15.76
C ALA A 100 10.65 9.18 -14.27
N PRO A 101 10.61 10.41 -13.74
CA PRO A 101 10.87 10.58 -12.32
C PRO A 101 10.00 9.50 -11.73
N HIS A 102 10.56 8.61 -10.90
CA HIS A 102 9.78 7.65 -10.16
C HIS A 102 8.67 8.52 -9.58
N LEU A 103 7.55 8.62 -10.32
CA LEU A 103 6.47 9.52 -9.97
C LEU A 103 6.02 8.93 -8.66
N ALA A 104 6.55 9.51 -7.60
CA ALA A 104 6.05 9.22 -6.27
C ALA A 104 4.55 9.40 -6.43
N LEU A 105 3.83 8.28 -6.44
CA LEU A 105 2.38 8.34 -6.53
C LEU A 105 1.96 9.32 -5.44
N PRO A 106 1.15 10.35 -5.75
CA PRO A 106 0.71 11.28 -4.73
C PRO A 106 0.13 10.43 -3.62
N LEU A 107 0.62 10.63 -2.39
CA LEU A 107 0.09 9.90 -1.24
C LEU A 107 -1.41 10.13 -1.23
N PRO A 108 -2.24 9.06 -1.16
CA PRO A 108 -3.68 9.23 -1.09
C PRO A 108 -4.05 10.18 0.05
N ASP A 109 -5.09 10.97 -0.10
CA ASP A 109 -5.62 11.81 1.00
C ASP A 109 -6.03 10.96 2.21
N LYS A 110 -6.38 9.70 1.96
CA LYS A 110 -6.63 8.70 3.00
C LYS A 110 -5.33 8.02 3.46
N PRO A 111 -5.24 7.59 4.72
CA PRO A 111 -4.16 6.73 5.18
C PRO A 111 -4.04 5.49 4.31
N SER A 112 -2.82 5.13 3.98
CA SER A 112 -2.53 4.03 3.07
C SER A 112 -1.43 3.14 3.64
N ILE A 113 -1.60 1.82 3.48
CA ILE A 113 -0.68 0.80 4.01
C ILE A 113 -0.36 -0.26 2.96
N ALA A 114 0.90 -0.66 2.92
CA ALA A 114 1.35 -1.88 2.26
C ALA A 114 1.79 -2.90 3.31
N VAL A 115 1.39 -4.15 3.15
CA VAL A 115 1.90 -5.27 3.96
C VAL A 115 2.90 -6.02 3.10
N LEU A 116 4.17 -5.95 3.46
CA LEU A 116 5.24 -6.65 2.75
C LEU A 116 5.23 -8.15 3.11
N PRO A 117 5.73 -9.02 2.21
CA PRO A 117 5.97 -10.41 2.55
C PRO A 117 6.86 -10.53 3.77
N PHE A 118 6.43 -11.27 4.78
CA PHE A 118 7.23 -11.49 5.98
C PHE A 118 8.40 -12.42 5.65
N GLN A 119 9.54 -12.16 6.27
CA GLN A 119 10.75 -12.96 6.05
C GLN A 119 10.66 -14.27 6.82
N ASN A 120 10.79 -15.39 6.13
CA ASN A 120 10.96 -16.70 6.76
C ASN A 120 12.43 -16.89 7.19
N LEU A 121 12.68 -16.72 8.48
CA LEU A 121 14.01 -16.88 9.10
C LEU A 121 14.20 -18.27 9.75
N SER A 122 13.29 -19.22 9.49
CA SER A 122 13.36 -20.58 10.06
C SER A 122 14.27 -21.52 9.26
N GLY A 123 14.58 -21.19 8.00
CA GLY A 123 15.29 -22.09 7.10
C GLY A 123 14.45 -23.27 6.59
N ASP A 124 13.17 -23.35 6.94
CA ASP A 124 12.23 -24.41 6.55
C ASP A 124 11.32 -23.89 5.41
N PRO A 125 11.44 -24.41 4.19
CA PRO A 125 10.63 -23.96 3.05
C PRO A 125 9.11 -24.13 3.25
N GLU A 126 8.68 -25.11 4.06
CA GLU A 126 7.26 -25.32 4.34
C GLU A 126 6.65 -24.13 5.09
N GLN A 127 7.45 -23.40 5.86
CA GLN A 127 7.00 -22.19 6.56
C GLN A 127 6.81 -20.99 5.63
N GLU A 128 7.27 -21.05 4.40
CA GLU A 128 7.06 -20.02 3.40
C GLU A 128 5.57 -19.88 3.05
N TYR A 129 4.89 -21.04 2.86
CA TYR A 129 3.46 -21.04 2.58
C TYR A 129 2.64 -20.47 3.75
N PHE A 130 2.99 -20.86 4.98
CA PHE A 130 2.35 -20.31 6.19
C PHE A 130 2.54 -18.80 6.29
N THR A 131 3.76 -18.32 6.06
CA THR A 131 4.09 -16.91 6.13
C THR A 131 3.35 -16.08 5.07
N ASP A 132 3.28 -16.59 3.86
CA ASP A 132 2.57 -15.94 2.74
C ASP A 132 1.06 -15.88 3.00
N GLY A 133 0.46 -16.99 3.49
CA GLY A 133 -0.95 -17.05 3.84
C GLY A 133 -1.31 -16.05 4.94
N MET A 134 -0.51 -15.98 6.00
CA MET A 134 -0.71 -15.02 7.09
C MET A 134 -0.69 -13.56 6.58
N VAL A 135 0.24 -13.22 5.69
CA VAL A 135 0.29 -11.88 5.08
C VAL A 135 -0.96 -11.59 4.25
N GLU A 136 -1.47 -12.58 3.51
CA GLU A 136 -2.70 -12.48 2.73
C GLU A 136 -3.93 -12.24 3.64
N ASP A 137 -4.01 -12.94 4.76
CA ASP A 137 -5.08 -12.77 5.74
C ASP A 137 -5.01 -11.41 6.43
N ILE A 138 -3.80 -10.92 6.75
CA ILE A 138 -3.60 -9.56 7.28
C ILE A 138 -4.07 -8.51 6.26
N ILE A 139 -3.70 -8.64 4.98
CA ILE A 139 -4.16 -7.74 3.92
C ILE A 139 -5.69 -7.76 3.83
N THR A 140 -6.29 -8.94 3.86
CA THR A 140 -7.74 -9.13 3.81
C THR A 140 -8.42 -8.50 5.04
N GLY A 141 -7.88 -8.72 6.23
CA GLY A 141 -8.40 -8.14 7.47
C GLY A 141 -8.33 -6.61 7.48
N LEU A 142 -7.20 -6.04 7.08
CA LEU A 142 -7.02 -4.59 6.98
C LEU A 142 -7.91 -3.96 5.91
N SER A 143 -8.19 -4.66 4.81
CA SER A 143 -9.04 -4.17 3.71
C SER A 143 -10.51 -3.97 4.11
N ARG A 144 -10.95 -4.55 5.24
CA ARG A 144 -12.29 -4.32 5.80
C ARG A 144 -12.41 -2.96 6.51
N ILE A 145 -11.30 -2.26 6.74
CA ILE A 145 -11.26 -0.95 7.38
C ILE A 145 -11.51 0.13 6.33
N ASN A 146 -12.73 0.66 6.25
CA ASN A 146 -13.18 1.55 5.18
C ASN A 146 -12.38 2.85 5.00
N TRP A 147 -11.75 3.36 6.05
CA TRP A 147 -10.96 4.59 6.01
C TRP A 147 -9.49 4.35 5.66
N LEU A 148 -9.03 3.10 5.64
CA LEU A 148 -7.66 2.70 5.34
C LEU A 148 -7.55 2.18 3.90
N PHE A 149 -6.65 2.76 3.11
CA PHE A 149 -6.35 2.26 1.78
C PHE A 149 -5.27 1.18 1.88
N VAL A 150 -5.59 -0.04 1.48
CA VAL A 150 -4.67 -1.18 1.57
C VAL A 150 -4.21 -1.59 0.19
N ILE A 151 -2.90 -1.70 0.00
CA ILE A 151 -2.29 -2.13 -1.27
C ILE A 151 -2.59 -3.61 -1.50
N ALA A 152 -2.93 -3.94 -2.75
CA ALA A 152 -3.20 -5.30 -3.17
C ALA A 152 -1.96 -6.21 -2.99
N ARG A 153 -2.21 -7.47 -2.61
CA ARG A 153 -1.19 -8.50 -2.36
C ARG A 153 -0.12 -8.56 -3.45
N ASN A 154 -0.51 -8.64 -4.72
CA ASN A 154 0.43 -8.81 -5.83
C ASN A 154 1.44 -7.66 -5.94
N SER A 155 1.04 -6.43 -5.64
CA SER A 155 1.94 -5.27 -5.64
C SER A 155 2.94 -5.34 -4.49
N SER A 156 2.51 -5.74 -3.28
CA SER A 156 3.40 -5.93 -2.13
C SER A 156 4.36 -7.12 -2.33
N PHE A 157 3.89 -8.20 -2.94
CA PHE A 157 4.68 -9.42 -3.16
C PHE A 157 5.74 -9.28 -4.26
N ALA A 158 5.72 -8.22 -5.07
CA ALA A 158 6.80 -7.87 -5.97
C ALA A 158 8.13 -7.59 -5.23
N TYR A 159 8.07 -7.33 -3.93
CA TYR A 159 9.22 -7.08 -3.07
C TYR A 159 9.73 -8.35 -2.34
N LYS A 160 9.13 -9.51 -2.55
CA LYS A 160 9.51 -10.75 -1.86
C LYS A 160 10.97 -11.14 -2.13
N GLY A 161 11.70 -11.44 -1.04
CA GLY A 161 13.11 -11.85 -1.10
C GLY A 161 14.11 -10.73 -1.40
N ARG A 162 13.68 -9.47 -1.43
CA ARG A 162 14.54 -8.31 -1.68
C ARG A 162 14.83 -7.56 -0.38
N ALA A 163 16.09 -7.14 -0.20
CA ALA A 163 16.42 -6.14 0.82
C ALA A 163 16.05 -4.76 0.28
N ILE A 164 15.08 -4.09 0.90
CA ILE A 164 14.48 -2.89 0.33
C ILE A 164 14.45 -1.78 1.38
N ASP A 165 14.71 -0.56 0.92
CA ASP A 165 14.49 0.65 1.71
C ASP A 165 12.97 0.93 1.79
N ILE A 166 12.44 0.99 3.01
CA ILE A 166 11.02 1.27 3.28
C ILE A 166 10.58 2.61 2.70
N LYS A 167 11.47 3.60 2.66
CA LYS A 167 11.17 4.90 2.04
C LYS A 167 10.99 4.78 0.53
N LEU A 168 11.74 3.88 -0.11
CA LEU A 168 11.56 3.58 -1.53
C LEU A 168 10.23 2.88 -1.78
N VAL A 169 9.89 1.85 -0.98
CA VAL A 169 8.60 1.16 -1.06
C VAL A 169 7.43 2.14 -0.92
N GLY A 170 7.52 3.05 0.07
CA GLY A 170 6.49 4.07 0.29
C GLY A 170 6.24 4.95 -0.94
N ARG A 171 7.31 5.34 -1.62
CA ARG A 171 7.23 6.15 -2.85
C ARG A 171 6.71 5.36 -4.05
N GLU A 172 7.19 4.14 -4.25
CA GLU A 172 6.81 3.30 -5.38
C GLU A 172 5.36 2.82 -5.31
N LEU A 173 4.88 2.47 -4.12
CA LEU A 173 3.50 2.04 -3.89
C LEU A 173 2.54 3.20 -3.55
N GLY A 174 3.05 4.41 -3.33
CA GLY A 174 2.24 5.56 -2.91
C GLY A 174 1.60 5.35 -1.55
N VAL A 175 2.30 4.76 -0.57
CA VAL A 175 1.76 4.47 0.75
C VAL A 175 2.47 5.24 1.86
N ARG A 176 1.70 5.59 2.90
CA ARG A 176 2.24 6.25 4.10
C ARG A 176 2.83 5.27 5.09
N TYR A 177 2.26 4.08 5.18
CA TYR A 177 2.64 3.07 6.16
C TYR A 177 3.05 1.79 5.46
N VAL A 178 4.05 1.13 6.04
CA VAL A 178 4.48 -0.20 5.61
C VAL A 178 4.50 -1.11 6.83
N LEU A 179 3.83 -2.24 6.74
CA LEU A 179 3.92 -3.34 7.69
C LEU A 179 4.89 -4.37 7.14
N GLU A 180 5.94 -4.65 7.88
CA GLU A 180 6.87 -5.73 7.59
C GLU A 180 6.99 -6.67 8.79
N GLY A 181 7.56 -7.85 8.58
CA GLY A 181 7.73 -8.79 9.66
C GLY A 181 8.62 -9.97 9.31
N SER A 182 8.78 -10.84 10.29
CA SER A 182 9.55 -12.07 10.13
C SER A 182 8.96 -13.20 10.97
N LEU A 183 9.20 -14.43 10.50
CA LEU A 183 8.82 -15.66 11.17
C LEU A 183 10.06 -16.49 11.50
N ARG A 184 10.14 -16.99 12.73
CA ARG A 184 11.13 -17.97 13.18
C ARG A 184 10.44 -19.17 13.79
N LYS A 185 10.91 -20.38 13.43
CA LYS A 185 10.44 -21.64 14.00
C LYS A 185 11.59 -22.33 14.74
N SER A 186 11.29 -22.89 15.91
CA SER A 186 12.20 -23.73 16.66
C SER A 186 11.41 -24.87 17.30
N GLY A 187 11.55 -26.06 16.72
CA GLY A 187 10.71 -27.21 17.06
C GLY A 187 9.25 -26.91 16.76
N ASN A 188 8.37 -27.01 17.76
CA ASN A 188 6.94 -26.70 17.65
C ASN A 188 6.59 -25.23 18.03
N ARG A 189 7.58 -24.39 18.29
CA ARG A 189 7.37 -22.98 18.68
C ARG A 189 7.62 -22.08 17.49
N LEU A 190 6.68 -21.16 17.26
CA LEU A 190 6.79 -20.08 16.30
C LEU A 190 6.95 -18.75 17.01
N ARG A 191 7.79 -17.90 16.45
CA ARG A 191 7.88 -16.49 16.82
C ARG A 191 7.68 -15.64 15.59
N ILE A 192 6.72 -14.75 15.66
CA ILE A 192 6.41 -13.79 14.61
C ILE A 192 6.70 -12.41 15.14
N THR A 193 7.44 -11.63 14.37
CA THR A 193 7.71 -10.22 14.67
C THR A 193 7.02 -9.38 13.61
N GLY A 194 6.31 -8.34 14.03
CA GLY A 194 5.70 -7.35 13.14
C GLY A 194 6.16 -5.95 13.51
N GLN A 195 6.30 -5.07 12.50
CA GLN A 195 6.62 -3.67 12.70
C GLN A 195 5.90 -2.82 11.66
N LEU A 196 5.24 -1.77 12.15
CA LEU A 196 4.58 -0.74 11.36
C LEU A 196 5.49 0.49 11.29
N ILE A 197 5.81 0.91 10.08
CA ILE A 197 6.77 1.97 9.82
C ILE A 197 6.07 3.07 9.00
N GLU A 198 6.25 4.32 9.40
CA GLU A 198 5.90 5.48 8.57
C GLU A 198 6.92 5.60 7.44
N ALA A 199 6.48 5.42 6.20
CA ALA A 199 7.37 5.27 5.05
C ALA A 199 8.14 6.56 4.71
N GLU A 200 7.57 7.74 4.96
CA GLU A 200 8.23 9.02 4.68
C GLU A 200 9.45 9.25 5.58
N THR A 201 9.30 9.00 6.86
CA THR A 201 10.33 9.27 7.87
C THR A 201 11.22 8.07 8.17
N GLY A 202 10.70 6.85 7.98
CA GLY A 202 11.30 5.60 8.43
C GLY A 202 11.09 5.36 9.93
N THR A 203 10.17 6.10 10.57
CA THR A 203 9.92 5.99 12.01
C THR A 203 9.02 4.78 12.30
N HIS A 204 9.41 3.98 13.29
CA HIS A 204 8.57 2.90 13.79
C HIS A 204 7.37 3.47 14.54
N VAL A 205 6.17 3.19 14.04
CA VAL A 205 4.89 3.53 14.69
C VAL A 205 4.53 2.48 15.72
N TRP A 206 4.84 1.22 15.41
CA TRP A 206 4.62 0.09 16.29
C TRP A 206 5.58 -1.05 15.92
N ALA A 207 6.00 -1.81 16.93
CA ALA A 207 6.73 -3.07 16.76
C ALA A 207 6.43 -3.99 17.93
N ASP A 208 6.16 -5.28 17.65
CA ASP A 208 5.92 -6.29 18.66
C ASP A 208 6.25 -7.71 18.15
N LYS A 209 6.21 -8.68 19.06
CA LYS A 209 6.47 -10.09 18.78
C LYS A 209 5.39 -10.97 19.38
N TYR A 210 5.04 -12.02 18.65
CA TYR A 210 4.05 -13.02 19.04
C TYR A 210 4.71 -14.39 19.10
N ASP A 211 4.55 -15.08 20.21
CA ASP A 211 4.98 -16.45 20.40
C ASP A 211 3.75 -17.37 20.35
N GLY A 212 3.82 -18.43 19.53
CA GLY A 212 2.78 -19.43 19.37
C GLY A 212 3.32 -20.85 19.31
N VAL A 213 2.43 -21.82 19.41
CA VAL A 213 2.74 -23.23 19.26
C VAL A 213 2.02 -23.75 18.02
N LEU A 214 2.72 -24.50 17.18
CA LEU A 214 2.17 -25.04 15.95
C LEU A 214 1.39 -26.34 16.24
N GLU A 215 0.22 -26.21 16.85
CA GLU A 215 -0.71 -27.34 17.07
C GLU A 215 -1.77 -27.37 15.97
N ASP A 216 -2.34 -26.19 15.64
CA ASP A 216 -3.18 -25.96 14.49
C ASP A 216 -2.68 -24.73 13.74
N VAL A 217 -2.34 -24.92 12.46
CA VAL A 217 -1.76 -23.87 11.61
C VAL A 217 -2.77 -22.78 11.33
N PHE A 218 -4.03 -23.14 11.06
CA PHE A 218 -5.07 -22.19 10.70
C PHE A 218 -5.57 -21.40 11.90
N ASP A 219 -5.81 -22.05 13.03
CA ASP A 219 -6.19 -21.37 14.27
C ASP A 219 -5.12 -20.35 14.73
N LEU A 220 -3.84 -20.71 14.58
CA LEU A 220 -2.74 -19.82 14.90
C LEU A 220 -2.67 -18.63 13.93
N GLN A 221 -2.88 -18.87 12.64
CA GLN A 221 -2.89 -17.86 11.60
C GLN A 221 -4.03 -16.84 11.82
N ASP A 222 -5.23 -17.32 12.08
CA ASP A 222 -6.40 -16.49 12.38
C ASP A 222 -6.16 -15.62 13.61
N LYS A 223 -5.70 -16.21 14.71
CA LYS A 223 -5.42 -15.49 15.96
C LYS A 223 -4.35 -14.41 15.81
N ILE A 224 -3.29 -14.68 15.05
CA ILE A 224 -2.23 -13.70 14.79
C ILE A 224 -2.76 -12.59 13.91
N THR A 225 -3.51 -12.93 12.87
CA THR A 225 -4.13 -11.96 11.96
C THR A 225 -5.07 -11.03 12.71
N GLU A 226 -5.99 -11.56 13.52
CA GLU A 226 -6.89 -10.76 14.34
C GLU A 226 -6.12 -9.83 15.29
N THR A 227 -5.07 -10.35 15.93
CA THR A 227 -4.24 -9.57 16.86
C THR A 227 -3.53 -8.43 16.14
N ILE A 228 -2.89 -8.70 15.00
CA ILE A 228 -2.16 -7.70 14.21
C ILE A 228 -3.12 -6.64 13.68
N VAL A 229 -4.23 -7.04 13.06
CA VAL A 229 -5.24 -6.11 12.53
C VAL A 229 -5.82 -5.23 13.64
N GLY A 230 -6.14 -5.83 14.79
CA GLY A 230 -6.66 -5.10 15.96
C GLY A 230 -5.70 -4.06 16.55
N ILE A 231 -4.40 -4.22 16.36
CA ILE A 231 -3.38 -3.28 16.84
C ILE A 231 -3.02 -2.25 15.77
N ILE A 232 -2.97 -2.65 14.50
CA ILE A 232 -2.59 -1.77 13.39
C ILE A 232 -3.59 -0.63 13.23
N GLU A 233 -4.89 -0.92 13.30
CA GLU A 233 -5.94 0.09 13.13
C GLU A 233 -5.79 1.28 14.10
N PRO A 234 -5.76 1.10 15.43
CA PRO A 234 -5.58 2.22 16.37
C PRO A 234 -4.19 2.85 16.28
N SER A 235 -3.15 2.10 15.90
CA SER A 235 -1.79 2.62 15.73
C SER A 235 -1.70 3.59 14.55
N VAL A 236 -2.27 3.23 13.39
CA VAL A 236 -2.36 4.11 12.22
C VAL A 236 -3.19 5.34 12.54
N ARG A 237 -4.34 5.18 13.19
CA ARG A 237 -5.21 6.30 13.59
C ARG A 237 -4.48 7.30 14.48
N ARG A 238 -3.75 6.81 15.48
CA ARG A 238 -2.93 7.65 16.38
C ARG A 238 -1.83 8.39 15.62
N ALA A 239 -1.12 7.68 14.74
CA ALA A 239 -0.06 8.29 13.92
C ALA A 239 -0.62 9.40 13.01
N GLU A 240 -1.78 9.20 12.39
CA GLU A 240 -2.45 10.20 11.56
C GLU A 240 -2.88 11.43 12.37
N ILE A 241 -3.42 11.24 13.59
CA ILE A 241 -3.78 12.35 14.49
C ILE A 241 -2.52 13.17 14.83
N GLU A 242 -1.42 12.52 15.20
CA GLU A 242 -0.17 13.20 15.52
C GLU A 242 0.43 13.89 14.29
N ARG A 243 0.31 13.30 13.11
CA ARG A 243 0.71 13.93 11.85
C ARG A 243 -0.10 15.20 11.57
N ALA A 244 -1.43 15.14 11.71
CA ALA A 244 -2.31 16.29 11.50
C ALA A 244 -2.00 17.43 12.51
N ARG A 245 -1.65 17.09 13.75
CA ARG A 245 -1.24 18.08 14.77
C ARG A 245 0.02 18.85 14.41
N ARG A 246 0.97 18.20 13.71
CA ARG A 246 2.26 18.81 13.31
C ARG A 246 2.14 19.68 12.06
N LYS A 247 1.09 19.52 11.26
CA LYS A 247 0.86 20.33 10.07
C LYS A 247 0.59 21.80 10.46
N ARG A 248 1.08 22.72 9.64
CA ARG A 248 0.77 24.14 9.79
C ARG A 248 -0.69 24.43 9.44
N PRO A 249 -1.35 25.41 10.09
CA PRO A 249 -2.76 25.72 9.84
C PRO A 249 -3.10 25.96 8.36
N GLU A 250 -2.19 26.60 7.62
CA GLU A 250 -2.39 26.94 6.20
C GLU A 250 -2.39 25.69 5.28
N ASN A 251 -1.88 24.57 5.76
CA ASN A 251 -1.74 23.32 4.99
C ASN A 251 -2.72 22.23 5.44
N LEU A 252 -3.75 22.56 6.19
CA LEU A 252 -4.75 21.60 6.67
C LEU A 252 -5.83 21.37 5.61
N GLY A 253 -6.00 20.12 5.24
CA GLY A 253 -7.16 19.67 4.49
C GLY A 253 -8.33 19.27 5.40
N ALA A 254 -9.50 19.01 4.82
CA ALA A 254 -10.67 18.59 5.56
C ALA A 254 -10.41 17.35 6.43
N TYR A 255 -9.67 16.38 5.92
CA TYR A 255 -9.26 15.20 6.67
C TYR A 255 -8.37 15.52 7.88
N ASP A 256 -7.41 16.43 7.75
CA ASP A 256 -6.54 16.82 8.87
C ASP A 256 -7.33 17.52 9.99
N LEU A 257 -8.31 18.36 9.61
CA LEU A 257 -9.20 19.03 10.58
C LEU A 257 -10.07 18.02 11.31
N TYR A 258 -10.65 17.07 10.59
CA TYR A 258 -11.37 15.95 11.19
C TYR A 258 -10.48 15.16 12.19
N LEU A 259 -9.23 14.84 11.81
CA LEU A 259 -8.29 14.17 12.71
C LEU A 259 -7.98 14.98 13.97
N ARG A 260 -7.90 16.32 13.87
CA ARG A 260 -7.73 17.22 15.03
C ARG A 260 -8.95 17.22 15.95
N ALA A 261 -10.14 17.07 15.40
CA ALA A 261 -11.37 16.98 16.17
C ALA A 261 -11.47 15.67 16.97
N LEU A 262 -10.99 14.53 16.42
CA LEU A 262 -11.19 13.19 16.97
C LEU A 262 -10.88 13.04 18.47
N PRO A 263 -9.75 13.53 19.01
CA PRO A 263 -9.48 13.41 20.45
C PRO A 263 -10.53 14.09 21.34
N HIS A 264 -11.16 15.16 20.82
CA HIS A 264 -12.17 15.93 21.52
C HIS A 264 -13.58 15.34 21.36
N THR A 265 -13.86 14.61 20.26
CA THR A 265 -15.15 13.92 20.07
C THR A 265 -15.34 12.73 21.00
N GLN A 266 -14.25 12.17 21.53
CA GLN A 266 -14.29 11.02 22.45
C GLN A 266 -14.46 11.44 23.91
N SER A 267 -14.40 12.72 24.19
CA SER A 267 -14.65 13.28 25.53
C SER A 267 -16.14 13.48 25.75
N ALA A 268 -16.61 13.15 26.95
CA ALA A 268 -18.00 13.45 27.35
C ALA A 268 -18.16 14.91 27.86
N MET A 269 -17.10 15.71 27.79
CA MET A 269 -17.10 17.10 28.31
C MET A 269 -17.60 18.06 27.22
N PRO A 270 -18.55 18.96 27.57
CA PRO A 270 -19.11 19.94 26.62
C PRO A 270 -18.08 20.89 26.03
N GLU A 271 -17.04 21.21 26.80
CA GLU A 271 -15.96 22.09 26.37
C GLU A 271 -15.13 21.44 25.24
N ASP A 272 -14.84 20.14 25.37
CA ASP A 272 -14.18 19.37 24.31
C ASP A 272 -15.06 19.27 23.08
N ALA A 273 -16.36 19.02 23.23
CA ALA A 273 -17.31 19.01 22.14
C ALA A 273 -17.32 20.36 21.38
N ALA A 274 -17.21 21.49 22.09
CA ALA A 274 -17.13 22.81 21.45
C ALA A 274 -15.85 22.98 20.63
N ILE A 275 -14.70 22.48 21.08
CA ILE A 275 -13.45 22.47 20.34
C ILE A 275 -13.57 21.61 19.08
N ALA A 276 -14.15 20.41 19.23
CA ALA A 276 -14.37 19.49 18.11
C ALA A 276 -15.26 20.13 17.02
N ILE A 277 -16.38 20.76 17.44
CA ILE A 277 -17.31 21.47 16.54
C ILE A 277 -16.53 22.48 15.67
N GLY A 278 -15.68 23.32 16.26
CA GLY A 278 -14.89 24.30 15.52
C GLY A 278 -14.04 23.67 14.40
N TYR A 279 -13.33 22.59 14.69
CA TYR A 279 -12.56 21.87 13.67
C TYR A 279 -13.42 21.20 12.60
N LEU A 280 -14.55 20.62 12.99
CA LEU A 280 -15.45 19.93 12.08
C LEU A 280 -16.18 20.89 11.13
N GLU A 281 -16.59 22.06 11.61
CA GLU A 281 -17.16 23.12 10.78
C GLU A 281 -16.15 23.64 9.74
N GLU A 282 -14.87 23.82 10.15
CA GLU A 282 -13.83 24.19 9.20
C GLU A 282 -13.57 23.07 8.18
N ALA A 283 -13.59 21.82 8.59
CA ALA A 283 -13.50 20.69 7.66
C ALA A 283 -14.62 20.70 6.62
N LEU A 284 -15.86 20.96 7.05
CA LEU A 284 -17.03 21.03 6.16
C LEU A 284 -17.06 22.28 5.27
N LYS A 285 -16.36 23.34 5.61
CA LYS A 285 -16.13 24.47 4.67
C LYS A 285 -15.22 24.05 3.52
N LEU A 286 -14.26 23.15 3.75
CA LEU A 286 -13.34 22.65 2.73
C LEU A 286 -13.98 21.50 1.90
N ASP A 287 -14.72 20.62 2.55
CA ASP A 287 -15.45 19.52 1.92
C ASP A 287 -16.87 19.42 2.50
N PRO A 288 -17.86 20.08 1.88
CA PRO A 288 -19.24 20.07 2.35
C PRO A 288 -19.94 18.71 2.35
N ASN A 289 -19.39 17.74 1.62
CA ASN A 289 -19.95 16.38 1.52
C ASN A 289 -19.21 15.35 2.39
N TYR A 290 -18.37 15.81 3.32
CA TYR A 290 -17.58 14.92 4.17
C TYR A 290 -18.46 14.24 5.24
N ALA A 291 -19.07 13.11 4.87
CA ALA A 291 -20.06 12.40 5.69
C ALA A 291 -19.59 12.08 7.11
N VAL A 292 -18.32 11.68 7.29
CA VAL A 292 -17.77 11.34 8.61
C VAL A 292 -17.66 12.59 9.51
N ALA A 293 -17.36 13.76 8.95
CA ALA A 293 -17.35 15.00 9.69
C ALA A 293 -18.76 15.44 10.11
N HIS A 294 -19.76 15.25 9.26
CA HIS A 294 -21.18 15.48 9.62
C HIS A 294 -21.60 14.59 10.79
N ALA A 295 -21.34 13.29 10.71
CA ALA A 295 -21.68 12.36 11.78
C ALA A 295 -21.01 12.71 13.12
N ALA A 296 -19.72 13.08 13.06
CA ALA A 296 -19.00 13.52 14.26
C ALA A 296 -19.55 14.82 14.84
N LEU A 297 -19.94 15.77 13.96
CA LEU A 297 -20.52 17.04 14.37
C LEU A 297 -21.88 16.85 15.05
N ALA A 298 -22.74 15.98 14.49
CA ALA A 298 -24.03 15.62 15.13
C ALA A 298 -23.82 15.04 16.55
N ALA A 299 -22.85 14.15 16.73
CA ALA A 299 -22.51 13.55 18.02
C ALA A 299 -22.00 14.60 19.02
N CYS A 300 -21.22 15.60 18.58
CA CYS A 300 -20.76 16.69 19.45
C CYS A 300 -21.92 17.57 19.91
N HIS A 301 -22.87 17.92 19.03
CA HIS A 301 -24.06 18.68 19.40
C HIS A 301 -24.95 17.89 20.36
N GLU A 302 -25.09 16.58 20.18
CA GLU A 302 -25.81 15.72 21.13
C GLU A 302 -25.16 15.73 22.52
N THR A 303 -23.83 15.70 22.59
CA THR A 303 -23.08 15.76 23.88
C THR A 303 -23.36 17.08 24.59
N ARG A 304 -23.36 18.22 23.90
CA ARG A 304 -23.66 19.53 24.46
C ARG A 304 -25.12 19.64 24.91
N LEU A 305 -26.06 19.12 24.11
CA LEU A 305 -27.46 19.13 24.43
C LEU A 305 -27.76 18.34 25.75
N ARG A 306 -27.14 17.17 25.90
CA ARG A 306 -27.24 16.35 27.11
C ARG A 306 -26.68 17.05 28.36
N ALA A 307 -25.70 17.91 28.19
CA ALA A 307 -25.14 18.74 29.27
C ALA A 307 -25.97 19.99 29.59
N GLY A 308 -27.12 20.21 28.93
CA GLY A 308 -28.01 21.36 29.17
C GLY A 308 -27.62 22.60 28.38
N PHE A 309 -26.79 22.47 27.37
CA PHE A 309 -26.48 23.53 26.38
C PHE A 309 -27.62 23.63 25.34
N ASP A 310 -27.82 24.81 24.82
CA ASP A 310 -28.90 25.45 24.11
C ASP A 310 -29.71 24.60 23.10
N GLU A 311 -30.94 25.03 22.81
CA GLU A 311 -31.86 24.50 21.77
C GLU A 311 -31.22 24.62 20.34
N ALA A 312 -30.29 25.54 20.14
CA ALA A 312 -29.48 25.64 18.94
C ALA A 312 -28.70 24.34 18.66
N ASP A 313 -28.15 23.69 19.67
CA ASP A 313 -27.43 22.41 19.53
C ASP A 313 -28.32 21.29 19.01
N ARG A 314 -29.62 21.29 19.41
CA ARG A 314 -30.62 20.34 18.89
C ARG A 314 -30.86 20.51 17.38
N THR A 315 -31.01 21.77 16.95
CA THR A 315 -31.28 22.11 15.56
C THR A 315 -30.10 21.75 14.64
N GLU A 316 -28.89 22.12 15.06
CA GLU A 316 -27.67 21.81 14.31
C GLU A 316 -27.35 20.31 14.34
N GLY A 317 -27.56 19.62 15.47
CA GLY A 317 -27.38 18.16 15.55
C GLY A 317 -28.27 17.41 14.54
N VAL A 318 -29.54 17.80 14.41
CA VAL A 318 -30.48 17.20 13.44
C VAL A 318 -30.08 17.54 12.00
N ARG A 319 -29.52 18.74 11.75
CA ARG A 319 -29.09 19.15 10.40
C ARG A 319 -27.93 18.30 9.86
N HIS A 320 -27.08 17.78 10.74
CA HIS A 320 -25.88 17.02 10.39
C HIS A 320 -26.06 15.50 10.55
N ALA A 321 -27.16 15.02 11.13
CA ALA A 321 -27.50 13.60 11.24
C ALA A 321 -28.05 13.05 9.92
#